data_52e7ce1ae626b6b9352647f9ba2941cc
#
_entry.id   52e7ce1ae626b6b9352647f9ba2941cc
#
_cell.length_a   1.000
_cell.length_b   1.000
_cell.length_c   1.000
_cell.angle_alpha   90.00
_cell.angle_beta   90.00
_cell.angle_gamma   90.00
#
_symmetry.space_group_name_H-M   'P 1'
#
loop_
_entity.id
_entity.type
_entity.pdbx_description
1 polymer ?
#
loop_
_entity_poly.entity_id
_entity_poly.type
_entity_poly.pdbx_seq_one_letter_code
_entity_poly.pdbx_strand_id
1 'polypeptide(L)'
;LKVIPAFHPATFIPPKFNFLNKPIIYEDLMRAKYESQFKDIKRLSRTIHTRCDFNQTINILKHCYRLGRLGQVIGIDIEVINGEVDCIGLGWSPVDSICIPFRFSGGDYFTVEEELSIMRAVAFIIQDEDIAKVGATFIFDAQFLLHKYGIRPRGSLHCTQIAQKISYPDFPAGLDAVTTMHTDIPYYKADGKQWIKMGSGTWEQWWNYNGLDAMVPVEAIPKQLEVLRKPHPPHPPPPPTPPPHPPPHPPPRRPPPPPPPPP
;
A
#
# COMPACT_ATOMS: atom_id res chain seq x y z
N LEU A 1 -20.23 13.51 18.07
CA LEU A 1 -20.36 13.92 16.67
C LEU A 1 -19.48 13.01 15.81
N LYS A 2 -20.07 12.36 14.79
CA LYS A 2 -19.30 11.62 13.79
C LYS A 2 -18.88 12.57 12.67
N VAL A 3 -17.64 12.49 12.25
CA VAL A 3 -17.10 13.26 11.12
C VAL A 3 -16.46 12.29 10.14
N ILE A 4 -16.90 12.33 8.90
CA ILE A 4 -16.31 11.55 7.80
C ILE A 4 -15.71 12.58 6.83
N PRO A 5 -14.39 12.67 6.75
CA PRO A 5 -13.74 13.59 5.82
C PRO A 5 -13.99 13.13 4.39
N ALA A 6 -14.25 14.06 3.49
CA ALA A 6 -14.38 13.82 2.05
C ALA A 6 -13.74 14.97 1.27
N PHE A 7 -13.39 14.72 0.02
CA PHE A 7 -12.94 15.81 -0.84
C PHE A 7 -14.04 16.83 -1.08
N HIS A 8 -13.69 18.11 -1.07
CA HIS A 8 -14.66 19.17 -1.38
C HIS A 8 -15.11 19.07 -2.85
N PRO A 9 -16.42 19.17 -3.16
CA PRO A 9 -16.92 19.05 -4.54
C PRO A 9 -16.27 19.98 -5.55
N ALA A 10 -15.76 21.16 -5.10
CA ALA A 10 -15.03 22.08 -5.96
C ALA A 10 -13.75 21.50 -6.60
N THR A 11 -13.24 20.37 -6.10
CA THR A 11 -12.10 19.67 -6.73
C THR A 11 -12.44 19.10 -8.10
N PHE A 12 -13.74 19.00 -8.43
CA PHE A 12 -14.25 18.52 -9.75
C PHE A 12 -14.65 19.64 -10.71
N ILE A 13 -14.53 20.90 -10.29
CA ILE A 13 -14.89 22.06 -11.12
C ILE A 13 -13.61 22.65 -11.72
N PRO A 14 -13.65 23.08 -13.00
CA PRO A 14 -12.51 23.80 -13.60
C PRO A 14 -12.08 25.00 -12.73
N PRO A 15 -10.76 25.30 -12.65
CA PRO A 15 -9.65 24.70 -13.40
C PRO A 15 -8.99 23.48 -12.71
N LYS A 16 -9.45 23.06 -11.53
CA LYS A 16 -8.82 21.99 -10.73
C LYS A 16 -9.31 20.58 -11.07
N PHE A 17 -9.89 20.40 -12.20
CA PHE A 17 -10.57 19.20 -12.65
C PHE A 17 -9.77 17.89 -12.38
N ASN A 18 -10.04 17.22 -11.26
CA ASN A 18 -9.40 15.94 -10.93
C ASN A 18 -10.46 14.82 -10.86
N PHE A 19 -10.78 14.23 -12.02
CA PHE A 19 -11.72 13.11 -12.10
C PHE A 19 -11.32 11.88 -11.30
N LEU A 20 -10.01 11.69 -11.04
CA LEU A 20 -9.53 10.55 -10.28
C LEU A 20 -10.08 10.53 -8.84
N ASN A 21 -10.52 11.67 -8.32
CA ASN A 21 -11.11 11.76 -6.99
C ASN A 21 -12.62 11.47 -6.96
N LYS A 22 -13.29 11.39 -8.11
CA LYS A 22 -14.73 11.13 -8.18
C LYS A 22 -15.14 9.81 -7.53
N PRO A 23 -14.47 8.67 -7.81
CA PRO A 23 -14.77 7.42 -7.16
C PRO A 23 -14.56 7.49 -5.64
N ILE A 24 -13.50 8.18 -5.18
CA ILE A 24 -13.19 8.31 -3.74
C ILE A 24 -14.34 9.01 -3.01
N ILE A 25 -14.88 10.10 -3.55
CA ILE A 25 -16.04 10.79 -2.95
C ILE A 25 -17.26 9.87 -2.92
N TYR A 26 -17.49 9.10 -3.96
CA TYR A 26 -18.60 8.15 -3.97
C TYR A 26 -18.47 7.16 -2.81
N GLU A 27 -17.30 6.57 -2.61
CA GLU A 27 -17.03 5.66 -1.49
C GLU A 27 -17.16 6.37 -0.13
N ASP A 28 -16.66 7.60 0.00
CA ASP A 28 -16.83 8.39 1.23
C ASP A 28 -18.30 8.63 1.56
N LEU A 29 -19.12 8.93 0.56
CA LEU A 29 -20.57 9.12 0.72
C LEU A 29 -21.28 7.80 1.06
N MET A 30 -20.90 6.69 0.44
CA MET A 30 -21.44 5.37 0.78
C MET A 30 -21.07 4.96 2.19
N ARG A 31 -19.83 5.25 2.60
CA ARG A 31 -19.37 5.03 3.98
C ARG A 31 -20.15 5.93 4.96
N ALA A 32 -20.36 7.19 4.65
CA ALA A 32 -21.16 8.11 5.44
C ALA A 32 -22.60 7.61 5.62
N LYS A 33 -23.22 7.13 4.52
CA LYS A 33 -24.55 6.50 4.55
C LYS A 33 -24.58 5.27 5.47
N TYR A 34 -23.59 4.39 5.37
CA TYR A 34 -23.47 3.21 6.20
C TYR A 34 -23.30 3.58 7.68
N GLU A 35 -22.33 4.44 7.98
CA GLU A 35 -22.03 4.88 9.34
C GLU A 35 -23.18 5.67 10.00
N SER A 36 -24.03 6.34 9.21
CA SER A 36 -25.18 7.09 9.74
C SER A 36 -26.23 6.19 10.42
N GLN A 37 -26.19 4.91 10.16
CA GLN A 37 -27.13 3.93 10.76
C GLN A 37 -26.77 3.55 12.18
N PHE A 38 -25.58 3.93 12.66
CA PHE A 38 -25.07 3.58 13.99
C PHE A 38 -24.86 4.85 14.83
N LYS A 39 -24.97 4.71 16.15
CA LYS A 39 -24.68 5.81 17.07
C LYS A 39 -23.19 6.19 17.06
N ASP A 40 -22.32 5.19 17.07
CA ASP A 40 -20.87 5.34 17.16
C ASP A 40 -20.18 4.65 15.99
N ILE A 41 -18.99 5.13 15.61
CA ILE A 41 -18.15 4.48 14.61
C ILE A 41 -17.57 3.23 15.26
N LYS A 42 -17.95 2.06 14.73
CA LYS A 42 -17.37 0.78 15.15
C LYS A 42 -16.06 0.54 14.41
N ARG A 43 -15.00 0.36 15.16
CA ARG A 43 -13.68 -0.02 14.62
C ARG A 43 -13.23 -1.31 15.25
N LEU A 44 -12.51 -2.12 14.49
CA LEU A 44 -11.86 -3.31 15.04
C LEU A 44 -10.76 -2.86 16.03
N SER A 45 -10.71 -3.53 17.20
CA SER A 45 -9.58 -3.38 18.09
C SER A 45 -8.39 -4.11 17.50
N ARG A 46 -7.27 -3.43 17.34
CA ARG A 46 -6.05 -3.96 16.71
C ARG A 46 -4.89 -3.95 17.69
N THR A 47 -4.09 -5.00 17.61
CA THR A 47 -2.88 -5.16 18.42
C THR A 47 -1.68 -5.21 17.49
N ILE A 48 -0.72 -4.33 17.74
CA ILE A 48 0.57 -4.33 17.07
C ILE A 48 1.63 -4.57 18.13
N HIS A 49 2.33 -5.68 18.01
CA HIS A 49 3.40 -6.05 18.94
C HIS A 49 4.70 -5.34 18.50
N THR A 50 5.14 -4.31 19.24
CA THR A 50 6.27 -3.46 18.84
C THR A 50 7.51 -3.58 19.73
N ARG A 51 7.33 -4.01 20.97
CA ARG A 51 8.42 -4.07 21.98
C ARG A 51 8.65 -5.49 22.49
N CYS A 52 8.67 -6.45 21.55
CA CYS A 52 8.91 -7.83 21.89
C CYS A 52 10.39 -8.08 22.18
N ASP A 53 10.67 -8.82 23.24
CA ASP A 53 11.99 -9.42 23.42
C ASP A 53 12.22 -10.58 22.43
N PHE A 54 13.43 -11.16 22.44
CA PHE A 54 13.79 -12.25 21.53
C PHE A 54 12.84 -13.44 21.63
N ASN A 55 12.51 -13.90 22.85
CA ASN A 55 11.67 -15.07 23.04
C ASN A 55 10.23 -14.82 22.59
N GLN A 56 9.69 -13.65 22.89
CA GLN A 56 8.37 -13.21 22.42
C GLN A 56 8.33 -13.15 20.88
N THR A 57 9.34 -12.55 20.27
CA THR A 57 9.47 -12.45 18.81
C THR A 57 9.49 -13.82 18.15
N ILE A 58 10.33 -14.74 18.63
CA ILE A 58 10.42 -16.12 18.11
C ILE A 58 9.09 -16.88 18.30
N ASN A 59 8.40 -16.70 19.42
CA ASN A 59 7.10 -17.34 19.65
C ASN A 59 6.03 -16.82 18.70
N ILE A 60 6.00 -15.51 18.43
CA ILE A 60 5.09 -14.92 17.44
C ILE A 60 5.43 -15.42 16.02
N LEU A 61 6.70 -15.48 15.63
CA LEU A 61 7.12 -16.03 14.34
C LEU A 61 6.70 -17.49 14.16
N LYS A 62 6.85 -18.32 15.19
CA LYS A 62 6.34 -19.71 15.20
C LYS A 62 4.81 -19.75 15.06
N HIS A 63 4.11 -18.80 15.66
CA HIS A 63 2.65 -18.66 15.52
C HIS A 63 2.27 -18.29 14.08
N CYS A 64 2.90 -17.28 13.50
CA CYS A 64 2.71 -16.88 12.10
C CYS A 64 2.98 -18.04 11.14
N TYR A 65 4.07 -18.77 11.33
CA TYR A 65 4.40 -19.95 10.53
C TYR A 65 3.28 -21.00 10.58
N ARG A 66 2.80 -21.34 11.78
CA ARG A 66 1.70 -22.32 11.96
C ARG A 66 0.42 -21.85 11.28
N LEU A 67 0.05 -20.59 11.45
CA LEU A 67 -1.15 -20.02 10.80
C LEU A 67 -1.01 -20.02 9.29
N GLY A 68 0.15 -19.65 8.76
CA GLY A 68 0.43 -19.69 7.34
C GLY A 68 0.27 -21.09 6.75
N ARG A 69 0.81 -22.12 7.45
CA ARG A 69 0.65 -23.54 7.07
C ARG A 69 -0.80 -24.04 7.17
N LEU A 70 -1.65 -23.38 7.93
CA LEU A 70 -3.10 -23.65 7.99
C LEU A 70 -3.90 -22.85 6.95
N GLY A 71 -3.22 -22.14 6.04
CA GLY A 71 -3.85 -21.41 4.93
C GLY A 71 -4.13 -19.93 5.22
N GLN A 72 -3.70 -19.40 6.37
CA GLN A 72 -3.76 -17.97 6.64
C GLN A 72 -2.74 -17.22 5.79
N VAL A 73 -3.16 -16.15 5.12
CA VAL A 73 -2.24 -15.25 4.40
C VAL A 73 -1.41 -14.46 5.41
N ILE A 74 -0.11 -14.37 5.18
CA ILE A 74 0.82 -13.59 6.01
C ILE A 74 1.18 -12.30 5.28
N GLY A 75 0.86 -11.17 5.93
CA GLY A 75 1.26 -9.83 5.46
C GLY A 75 2.73 -9.57 5.78
N ILE A 76 3.44 -8.93 4.86
CA ILE A 76 4.85 -8.61 4.99
C ILE A 76 5.09 -7.19 4.53
N ASP A 77 5.84 -6.44 5.32
CA ASP A 77 6.32 -5.10 4.99
C ASP A 77 7.70 -4.90 5.61
N ILE A 78 8.65 -4.30 4.88
CA ILE A 78 9.98 -3.96 5.41
C ILE A 78 10.22 -2.47 5.31
N GLU A 79 10.87 -1.92 6.32
CA GLU A 79 11.37 -0.57 6.28
C GLU A 79 12.90 -0.58 6.15
N VAL A 80 13.39 0.21 5.21
CA VAL A 80 14.82 0.24 4.87
C VAL A 80 15.38 1.64 5.13
N ILE A 81 16.42 1.71 5.97
CA ILE A 81 17.14 2.95 6.26
C ILE A 81 18.63 2.72 5.97
N ASN A 82 19.24 3.62 5.22
CA ASN A 82 20.67 3.56 4.84
C ASN A 82 21.08 2.21 4.20
N GLY A 83 20.18 1.56 3.46
CA GLY A 83 20.48 0.29 2.78
C GLY A 83 20.45 -0.95 3.70
N GLU A 84 19.96 -0.81 4.91
CA GLU A 84 19.74 -1.91 5.88
C GLU A 84 18.26 -1.99 6.24
N VAL A 85 17.77 -3.19 6.57
CA VAL A 85 16.43 -3.35 7.14
C VAL A 85 16.42 -2.75 8.53
N ASP A 86 15.56 -1.76 8.74
CA ASP A 86 15.36 -1.12 10.03
C ASP A 86 14.35 -1.89 10.89
N CYS A 87 13.26 -2.32 10.27
CA CYS A 87 12.28 -3.20 10.89
C CYS A 87 11.54 -4.07 9.86
N ILE A 88 10.95 -5.17 10.32
CA ILE A 88 10.09 -6.06 9.53
C ILE A 88 8.73 -6.17 10.20
N GLY A 89 7.68 -5.84 9.45
CA GLY A 89 6.29 -6.07 9.83
C GLY A 89 5.78 -7.41 9.33
N LEU A 90 5.12 -8.18 10.21
CA LEU A 90 4.33 -9.34 9.81
C LEU A 90 2.90 -9.22 10.37
N GLY A 91 1.91 -9.29 9.48
CA GLY A 91 0.49 -9.34 9.83
C GLY A 91 -0.06 -10.74 9.58
N TRP A 92 -0.87 -11.27 10.48
CA TRP A 92 -1.50 -12.60 10.31
C TRP A 92 -3.01 -12.57 10.45
N SER A 93 -3.55 -11.41 10.77
CA SER A 93 -5.00 -11.18 10.79
C SER A 93 -5.31 -9.70 10.54
N PRO A 94 -6.57 -9.33 10.31
CA PRO A 94 -6.98 -7.92 10.25
C PRO A 94 -6.75 -7.13 11.54
N VAL A 95 -6.45 -7.82 12.64
CA VAL A 95 -6.36 -7.21 13.97
C VAL A 95 -5.06 -7.47 14.71
N ASP A 96 -4.18 -8.30 14.16
CA ASP A 96 -2.92 -8.66 14.82
C ASP A 96 -1.73 -8.60 13.87
N SER A 97 -0.68 -7.92 14.31
CA SER A 97 0.62 -7.86 13.64
C SER A 97 1.76 -7.68 14.63
N ILE A 98 2.98 -7.88 14.16
CA ILE A 98 4.22 -7.56 14.86
C ILE A 98 5.06 -6.65 13.97
N CYS A 99 5.69 -5.65 14.56
CA CYS A 99 6.87 -5.00 14.00
C CYS A 99 8.10 -5.49 14.77
N ILE A 100 9.04 -6.07 14.07
CA ILE A 100 10.33 -6.57 14.61
C ILE A 100 11.38 -5.51 14.31
N PRO A 101 11.76 -4.67 15.27
CA PRO A 101 12.80 -3.68 15.09
C PRO A 101 14.19 -4.33 15.09
N PHE A 102 15.10 -3.86 14.25
CA PHE A 102 16.51 -4.21 14.28
C PHE A 102 17.38 -3.06 14.79
N ARG A 103 16.84 -1.84 14.79
CA ARG A 103 17.53 -0.63 15.26
C ARG A 103 16.69 0.11 16.28
N PHE A 104 17.38 0.68 17.28
CA PHE A 104 16.75 1.50 18.32
C PHE A 104 17.76 2.51 18.86
N SER A 105 17.42 3.80 18.84
CA SER A 105 18.25 4.88 19.43
C SER A 105 19.72 4.88 18.98
N GLY A 106 19.98 4.55 17.71
CA GLY A 106 21.32 4.54 17.14
C GLY A 106 22.16 3.28 17.44
N GLY A 107 21.54 2.25 18.04
CA GLY A 107 22.13 0.94 18.29
C GLY A 107 21.29 -0.20 17.75
N ASP A 108 21.77 -1.41 17.96
CA ASP A 108 21.07 -2.64 17.60
C ASP A 108 20.00 -2.95 18.66
N TYR A 109 18.84 -3.43 18.22
CA TYR A 109 17.75 -3.83 19.13
C TYR A 109 17.99 -5.21 19.73
N PHE A 110 18.58 -6.13 18.97
CA PHE A 110 18.92 -7.49 19.34
C PHE A 110 20.43 -7.69 19.27
N THR A 111 20.94 -8.74 19.93
CA THR A 111 22.31 -9.20 19.68
C THR A 111 22.42 -9.77 18.27
N VAL A 112 23.64 -9.88 17.75
CA VAL A 112 23.89 -10.45 16.41
C VAL A 112 23.34 -11.87 16.27
N GLU A 113 23.47 -12.69 17.29
CA GLU A 113 22.99 -14.08 17.34
C GLU A 113 21.45 -14.14 17.36
N GLU A 114 20.81 -13.24 18.10
CA GLU A 114 19.36 -13.12 18.16
C GLU A 114 18.81 -12.62 16.81
N GLU A 115 19.40 -11.56 16.25
CA GLU A 115 19.02 -11.03 14.93
C GLU A 115 19.12 -12.11 13.85
N LEU A 116 20.25 -12.86 13.82
CA LEU A 116 20.43 -13.97 12.87
C LEU A 116 19.35 -15.06 13.04
N SER A 117 18.99 -15.37 14.29
CA SER A 117 17.95 -16.37 14.58
C SER A 117 16.56 -15.89 14.15
N ILE A 118 16.26 -14.60 14.38
CA ILE A 118 15.02 -13.95 13.93
C ILE A 118 14.94 -13.95 12.39
N MET A 119 16.01 -13.51 11.72
CA MET A 119 16.06 -13.48 10.25
C MET A 119 15.89 -14.87 9.62
N ARG A 120 16.45 -15.91 10.24
CA ARG A 120 16.20 -17.30 9.82
C ARG A 120 14.74 -17.70 9.98
N ALA A 121 14.10 -17.35 11.09
CA ALA A 121 12.69 -17.66 11.32
C ALA A 121 11.78 -16.89 10.33
N VAL A 122 12.08 -15.64 10.01
CA VAL A 122 11.42 -14.86 8.96
C VAL A 122 11.61 -15.52 7.59
N ALA A 123 12.85 -15.95 7.28
CA ALA A 123 13.16 -16.63 6.03
C ALA A 123 12.35 -17.93 5.86
N PHE A 124 12.14 -18.71 6.94
CA PHE A 124 11.29 -19.90 6.90
C PHE A 124 9.86 -19.56 6.48
N ILE A 125 9.27 -18.47 6.98
CA ILE A 125 7.92 -18.05 6.60
C ILE A 125 7.89 -17.60 5.12
N ILE A 126 8.87 -16.77 4.72
CA ILE A 126 8.89 -16.15 3.39
C ILE A 126 9.17 -17.17 2.29
N GLN A 127 10.03 -18.16 2.55
CA GLN A 127 10.48 -19.15 1.56
C GLN A 127 9.60 -20.41 1.52
N ASP A 128 8.67 -20.59 2.46
CA ASP A 128 7.75 -21.72 2.46
C ASP A 128 6.72 -21.59 1.33
N GLU A 129 6.66 -22.57 0.42
CA GLU A 129 5.79 -22.55 -0.75
C GLU A 129 4.30 -22.72 -0.41
N ASP A 130 3.99 -23.31 0.73
CA ASP A 130 2.62 -23.55 1.18
C ASP A 130 2.03 -22.36 1.96
N ILE A 131 2.83 -21.36 2.28
CA ILE A 131 2.38 -20.14 2.93
C ILE A 131 2.11 -19.06 1.87
N ALA A 132 0.90 -18.52 1.82
CA ALA A 132 0.59 -17.35 0.99
C ALA A 132 1.06 -16.06 1.67
N LYS A 133 1.72 -15.18 0.90
CA LYS A 133 2.21 -13.89 1.37
C LYS A 133 1.52 -12.75 0.65
N VAL A 134 1.35 -11.63 1.35
CA VAL A 134 0.80 -10.40 0.79
C VAL A 134 1.58 -9.19 1.26
N GLY A 135 1.78 -8.22 0.39
CA GLY A 135 2.34 -6.92 0.74
C GLY A 135 1.72 -5.81 -0.08
N ALA A 136 2.03 -4.57 0.23
CA ALA A 136 1.49 -3.41 -0.48
C ALA A 136 2.14 -3.25 -1.87
N THR A 137 3.43 -3.00 -1.91
CA THR A 137 4.26 -2.94 -3.12
C THR A 137 5.29 -4.08 -3.05
N PHE A 138 4.81 -5.28 -2.84
CA PHE A 138 5.58 -6.44 -2.41
C PHE A 138 6.81 -6.77 -3.28
N ILE A 139 6.88 -6.27 -4.50
CA ILE A 139 8.05 -6.45 -5.36
C ILE A 139 9.31 -5.80 -4.78
N PHE A 140 9.17 -4.65 -4.10
CA PHE A 140 10.30 -3.98 -3.45
C PHE A 140 10.85 -4.83 -2.31
N ASP A 141 9.98 -5.29 -1.40
CA ASP A 141 10.34 -6.11 -0.25
C ASP A 141 11.00 -7.42 -0.71
N ALA A 142 10.40 -8.08 -1.70
CA ALA A 142 10.89 -9.33 -2.26
C ALA A 142 12.29 -9.17 -2.87
N GLN A 143 12.50 -8.11 -3.65
CA GLN A 143 13.80 -7.85 -4.27
C GLN A 143 14.86 -7.49 -3.23
N PHE A 144 14.52 -6.65 -2.27
CA PHE A 144 15.46 -6.25 -1.22
C PHE A 144 15.90 -7.45 -0.38
N LEU A 145 14.95 -8.26 0.10
CA LEU A 145 15.23 -9.46 0.89
C LEU A 145 16.06 -10.48 0.11
N LEU A 146 15.78 -10.64 -1.20
CA LEU A 146 16.57 -11.54 -2.05
C LEU A 146 18.01 -11.03 -2.23
N HIS A 147 18.17 -9.75 -2.59
CA HIS A 147 19.51 -9.20 -2.91
C HIS A 147 20.38 -9.02 -1.67
N LYS A 148 19.79 -8.59 -0.56
CA LYS A 148 20.55 -8.30 0.65
C LYS A 148 20.83 -9.53 1.51
N TYR A 149 19.83 -10.41 1.65
CA TYR A 149 19.87 -11.52 2.59
C TYR A 149 19.76 -12.91 1.93
N GLY A 150 19.60 -12.99 0.61
CA GLY A 150 19.40 -14.25 -0.08
C GLY A 150 18.03 -14.90 0.22
N ILE A 151 17.10 -14.18 0.85
CA ILE A 151 15.76 -14.67 1.20
C ILE A 151 14.85 -14.52 -0.03
N ARG A 152 14.53 -15.64 -0.65
CA ARG A 152 13.69 -15.67 -1.86
C ARG A 152 12.25 -16.00 -1.51
N PRO A 153 11.29 -15.06 -1.65
CA PRO A 153 9.88 -15.38 -1.47
C PRO A 153 9.42 -16.46 -2.45
N ARG A 154 8.63 -17.43 -1.96
CA ARG A 154 8.10 -18.55 -2.73
C ARG A 154 6.61 -18.75 -2.45
N GLY A 155 5.94 -19.58 -3.25
CA GLY A 155 4.52 -19.88 -3.13
C GLY A 155 3.63 -18.77 -3.69
N SER A 156 2.42 -18.65 -3.16
CA SER A 156 1.48 -17.62 -3.57
C SER A 156 1.92 -16.25 -3.04
N LEU A 157 2.21 -15.33 -3.96
CA LEU A 157 2.61 -13.96 -3.65
C LEU A 157 1.55 -12.99 -4.15
N HIS A 158 0.98 -12.21 -3.23
CA HIS A 158 -0.06 -11.23 -3.52
C HIS A 158 0.46 -9.81 -3.32
N CYS A 159 0.03 -8.89 -4.18
CA CYS A 159 0.34 -7.46 -4.06
C CYS A 159 -0.97 -6.68 -4.11
N THR A 160 -1.31 -6.00 -3.00
CA THR A 160 -2.56 -5.24 -2.93
C THR A 160 -2.59 -4.06 -3.90
N GLN A 161 -1.44 -3.48 -4.24
CA GLN A 161 -1.36 -2.41 -5.24
C GLN A 161 -1.75 -2.91 -6.64
N ILE A 162 -1.25 -4.08 -7.04
CA ILE A 162 -1.60 -4.68 -8.34
C ILE A 162 -3.07 -5.10 -8.33
N ALA A 163 -3.52 -5.78 -7.27
CA ALA A 163 -4.90 -6.19 -7.12
C ALA A 163 -5.86 -4.99 -7.17
N GLN A 164 -5.50 -3.87 -6.51
CA GLN A 164 -6.26 -2.63 -6.55
C GLN A 164 -6.37 -2.07 -7.96
N LYS A 165 -5.26 -2.01 -8.71
CA LYS A 165 -5.26 -1.49 -10.08
C LYS A 165 -6.09 -2.32 -11.04
N ILE A 166 -6.15 -3.63 -10.85
CA ILE A 166 -6.96 -4.52 -11.69
C ILE A 166 -8.44 -4.44 -11.29
N SER A 167 -8.74 -4.47 -9.98
CA SER A 167 -10.11 -4.46 -9.46
C SER A 167 -10.80 -3.10 -9.61
N TYR A 168 -10.04 -2.03 -9.48
CA TYR A 168 -10.52 -0.64 -9.42
C TYR A 168 -9.59 0.29 -10.21
N PRO A 169 -9.55 0.18 -11.55
CA PRO A 169 -8.58 0.89 -12.40
C PRO A 169 -8.63 2.41 -12.27
N ASP A 170 -9.82 2.95 -11.96
CA ASP A 170 -10.05 4.39 -11.80
C ASP A 170 -9.61 4.94 -10.44
N PHE A 171 -9.27 4.06 -9.49
CA PHE A 171 -8.84 4.46 -8.15
C PHE A 171 -7.31 4.53 -8.03
N PRO A 172 -6.81 5.36 -7.10
CA PRO A 172 -5.43 5.25 -6.65
C PRO A 172 -5.15 3.86 -6.09
N ALA A 173 -3.92 3.39 -6.25
CA ALA A 173 -3.52 2.05 -5.80
C ALA A 173 -2.49 2.08 -4.66
N GLY A 174 -2.12 3.24 -4.16
CA GLY A 174 -1.27 3.35 -2.98
C GLY A 174 -1.92 2.71 -1.75
N LEU A 175 -1.11 2.32 -0.77
CA LEU A 175 -1.62 1.66 0.43
C LEU A 175 -2.59 2.53 1.23
N ASP A 176 -2.46 3.85 1.15
CA ASP A 176 -3.41 4.82 1.70
C ASP A 176 -4.82 4.67 1.10
N ALA A 177 -4.91 4.53 -0.22
CA ALA A 177 -6.18 4.29 -0.91
C ALA A 177 -6.75 2.90 -0.57
N VAL A 178 -5.89 1.87 -0.57
CA VAL A 178 -6.28 0.50 -0.17
C VAL A 178 -6.80 0.49 1.26
N THR A 179 -6.13 1.17 2.19
CA THR A 179 -6.57 1.30 3.59
C THR A 179 -7.96 1.92 3.67
N THR A 180 -8.17 3.05 2.98
CA THR A 180 -9.44 3.77 3.01
C THR A 180 -10.60 2.95 2.44
N MET A 181 -10.36 2.20 1.35
CA MET A 181 -11.41 1.44 0.67
C MET A 181 -11.74 0.11 1.35
N HIS A 182 -10.75 -0.54 1.94
CA HIS A 182 -10.90 -1.93 2.37
C HIS A 182 -10.83 -2.15 3.89
N THR A 183 -10.54 -1.11 4.66
CA THR A 183 -10.39 -1.24 6.13
C THR A 183 -11.18 -0.16 6.86
N ASP A 184 -11.31 -0.30 8.18
CA ASP A 184 -11.81 0.75 9.08
C ASP A 184 -10.67 1.52 9.78
N ILE A 185 -9.42 1.28 9.36
CA ILE A 185 -8.23 1.93 9.93
C ILE A 185 -8.25 3.42 9.57
N PRO A 186 -8.09 4.32 10.55
CA PRO A 186 -7.95 5.75 10.27
C PRO A 186 -6.64 6.03 9.51
N TYR A 187 -6.57 7.17 8.83
CA TYR A 187 -5.36 7.58 8.13
C TYR A 187 -4.16 7.68 9.10
N TYR A 188 -3.11 6.93 8.84
CA TYR A 188 -1.91 6.83 9.68
C TYR A 188 -0.60 7.12 8.89
N LYS A 189 -0.67 7.26 7.57
CA LYS A 189 0.51 7.43 6.71
C LYS A 189 1.30 8.72 6.99
N ALA A 190 0.71 9.67 7.70
CA ALA A 190 1.43 10.87 8.13
C ALA A 190 2.54 10.54 9.13
N ASP A 191 2.35 9.57 10.02
CA ASP A 191 3.30 9.22 11.08
C ASP A 191 4.62 8.70 10.50
N GLY A 192 4.57 7.79 9.54
CA GLY A 192 5.76 7.31 8.84
C GLY A 192 6.47 8.41 8.04
N LYS A 193 5.72 9.29 7.37
CA LYS A 193 6.30 10.42 6.63
C LYS A 193 7.00 11.42 7.54
N GLN A 194 6.46 11.69 8.71
CA GLN A 194 7.10 12.57 9.71
C GLN A 194 8.42 11.96 10.18
N TRP A 195 8.43 10.67 10.46
CA TRP A 195 9.63 9.99 10.94
C TRP A 195 10.76 10.00 9.90
N ILE A 196 10.45 9.59 8.66
CA ILE A 196 11.44 9.50 7.57
C ILE A 196 11.93 10.88 7.11
N LYS A 197 11.01 11.83 6.89
CA LYS A 197 11.35 13.11 6.24
C LYS A 197 11.77 14.20 7.19
N MET A 198 11.27 14.19 8.42
CA MET A 198 11.44 15.28 9.37
C MET A 198 12.31 14.89 10.56
N GLY A 199 12.68 13.62 10.70
CA GLY A 199 13.41 13.11 11.85
C GLY A 199 12.67 13.36 13.18
N SER A 200 11.35 13.60 13.09
CA SER A 200 10.49 13.88 14.24
C SER A 200 9.50 12.72 14.42
N GLY A 201 9.18 12.43 15.66
CA GLY A 201 8.31 11.30 16.02
C GLY A 201 9.01 10.35 16.98
N THR A 202 8.30 9.32 17.39
CA THR A 202 8.80 8.31 18.30
C THR A 202 9.05 6.99 17.57
N TRP A 203 9.95 6.17 18.09
CA TRP A 203 10.16 4.80 17.60
C TRP A 203 8.87 3.98 17.62
N GLU A 204 8.03 4.19 18.63
CA GLU A 204 6.73 3.52 18.73
C GLU A 204 5.80 3.87 17.55
N GLN A 205 5.75 5.14 17.13
CA GLN A 205 4.99 5.55 15.95
C GLN A 205 5.52 4.89 14.68
N TRP A 206 6.84 4.80 14.54
CA TRP A 206 7.49 4.14 13.40
C TRP A 206 7.18 2.64 13.34
N TRP A 207 7.29 1.96 14.46
CA TRP A 207 6.99 0.53 14.53
C TRP A 207 5.50 0.23 14.37
N ASN A 208 4.63 1.07 14.92
CA ASN A 208 3.18 0.97 14.68
C ASN A 208 2.85 1.19 13.19
N TYR A 209 3.51 2.13 12.54
CA TYR A 209 3.37 2.37 11.11
C TYR A 209 3.70 1.13 10.29
N ASN A 210 4.86 0.52 10.49
CA ASN A 210 5.28 -0.71 9.80
C ASN A 210 4.34 -1.90 10.11
N GLY A 211 3.92 -2.06 11.38
CA GLY A 211 2.96 -3.09 11.76
C GLY A 211 1.60 -2.94 11.09
N LEU A 212 1.12 -1.69 10.87
CA LEU A 212 -0.08 -1.42 10.10
C LEU A 212 0.11 -1.70 8.61
N ASP A 213 1.28 -1.35 8.05
CA ASP A 213 1.60 -1.60 6.64
C ASP A 213 1.63 -3.10 6.31
N ALA A 214 2.01 -3.95 7.28
CA ALA A 214 1.91 -5.40 7.16
C ALA A 214 0.48 -5.94 7.40
N MET A 215 -0.35 -5.29 8.23
CA MET A 215 -1.70 -5.74 8.59
C MET A 215 -2.74 -5.39 7.51
N VAL A 216 -2.70 -4.16 6.97
CA VAL A 216 -3.65 -3.68 5.95
C VAL A 216 -3.77 -4.63 4.76
N PRO A 217 -2.68 -5.13 4.16
CA PRO A 217 -2.76 -6.09 3.07
C PRO A 217 -3.52 -7.37 3.40
N VAL A 218 -3.41 -7.86 4.62
CA VAL A 218 -4.12 -9.08 5.07
C VAL A 218 -5.63 -8.85 5.11
N GLU A 219 -6.09 -7.67 5.55
CA GLU A 219 -7.51 -7.31 5.55
C GLU A 219 -8.04 -7.01 4.14
N ALA A 220 -7.22 -6.38 3.29
CA ALA A 220 -7.65 -5.90 1.98
C ALA A 220 -7.72 -7.02 0.92
N ILE A 221 -6.74 -7.94 0.89
CA ILE A 221 -6.58 -8.88 -0.22
C ILE A 221 -7.78 -9.82 -0.42
N PRO A 222 -8.45 -10.35 0.61
CA PRO A 222 -9.63 -11.18 0.39
C PRO A 222 -10.76 -10.43 -0.32
N LYS A 223 -10.96 -9.15 0.01
CA LYS A 223 -11.99 -8.28 -0.59
C LYS A 223 -11.64 -7.98 -2.06
N GLN A 224 -10.37 -7.71 -2.36
CA GLN A 224 -9.89 -7.49 -3.72
C GLN A 224 -10.01 -8.77 -4.57
N LEU A 225 -9.64 -9.94 -4.03
CA LEU A 225 -9.76 -11.22 -4.72
C LEU A 225 -11.22 -11.60 -5.00
N GLU A 226 -12.15 -11.22 -4.12
CA GLU A 226 -13.59 -11.42 -4.38
C GLU A 226 -14.04 -10.65 -5.63
N VAL A 227 -13.58 -9.40 -5.78
CA VAL A 227 -13.88 -8.59 -6.96
C VAL A 227 -13.24 -9.19 -8.21
N LEU A 228 -11.97 -9.61 -8.14
CA LEU A 228 -11.25 -10.20 -9.26
C LEU A 228 -11.84 -11.53 -9.74
N ARG A 229 -12.52 -12.28 -8.87
CA ARG A 229 -13.20 -13.54 -9.23
C ARG A 229 -14.55 -13.32 -9.91
N LYS A 230 -15.15 -12.13 -9.79
CA LYS A 230 -16.42 -11.83 -10.48
C LYS A 230 -16.13 -11.69 -11.98
N PRO A 231 -16.96 -12.31 -12.85
CA PRO A 231 -16.80 -12.10 -14.28
C PRO A 231 -16.96 -10.61 -14.58
N HIS A 232 -15.93 -10.01 -15.15
CA HIS A 232 -16.02 -8.64 -15.65
C HIS A 232 -16.98 -8.64 -16.85
N PRO A 233 -17.89 -7.65 -16.95
CA PRO A 233 -18.63 -7.46 -18.19
C PRO A 233 -17.62 -7.27 -19.34
N PRO A 234 -17.90 -7.81 -20.54
CA PRO A 234 -17.02 -7.60 -21.67
C PRO A 234 -16.74 -6.11 -21.82
N HIS A 235 -15.47 -5.76 -22.00
CA HIS A 235 -15.11 -4.37 -22.23
C HIS A 235 -15.97 -3.83 -23.39
N PRO A 236 -16.56 -2.64 -23.27
CA PRO A 236 -17.18 -2.01 -24.41
C PRO A 236 -16.15 -1.95 -25.55
N PRO A 237 -16.56 -2.17 -26.80
CA PRO A 237 -15.63 -2.05 -27.91
C PRO A 237 -14.91 -0.69 -27.83
N PRO A 238 -13.62 -0.62 -28.16
CA PRO A 238 -12.90 0.62 -28.15
C PRO A 238 -13.69 1.67 -28.95
N PRO A 239 -13.75 2.93 -28.50
CA PRO A 239 -14.42 3.97 -29.27
C PRO A 239 -13.86 3.98 -30.69
N PRO A 240 -14.71 4.27 -31.70
CA PRO A 240 -14.25 4.35 -33.07
C PRO A 240 -13.06 5.31 -33.16
N THR A 241 -12.02 4.88 -33.83
CA THR A 241 -10.81 5.70 -34.03
C THR A 241 -11.24 7.07 -34.54
N PRO A 242 -10.85 8.18 -33.90
CA PRO A 242 -11.19 9.49 -34.43
C PRO A 242 -10.67 9.61 -35.86
N PRO A 243 -11.42 10.30 -36.75
CA PRO A 243 -10.98 10.48 -38.12
C PRO A 243 -9.57 11.09 -38.12
N PRO A 244 -8.72 10.73 -39.09
CA PRO A 244 -7.39 11.29 -39.18
C PRO A 244 -7.49 12.83 -39.19
N HIS A 245 -6.66 13.47 -38.38
CA HIS A 245 -6.60 14.91 -38.31
C HIS A 245 -6.43 15.48 -39.75
N PRO A 246 -7.18 16.52 -40.15
CA PRO A 246 -6.94 17.17 -41.41
C PRO A 246 -5.47 17.59 -41.48
N PRO A 247 -4.83 17.52 -42.64
CA PRO A 247 -3.46 17.93 -42.82
C PRO A 247 -3.27 19.36 -42.29
N PRO A 248 -2.16 19.69 -41.67
CA PRO A 248 -1.91 21.04 -41.18
C PRO A 248 -2.05 22.05 -42.32
N HIS A 249 -2.75 23.15 -42.08
CA HIS A 249 -2.89 24.21 -43.04
C HIS A 249 -1.48 24.63 -43.55
N PRO A 250 -1.33 24.80 -44.87
CA PRO A 250 -0.10 25.31 -45.43
C PRO A 250 0.24 26.68 -44.78
N PRO A 251 1.52 26.89 -44.46
CA PRO A 251 1.92 28.17 -43.84
C PRO A 251 1.46 29.36 -44.74
N PRO A 252 1.09 30.50 -44.15
CA PRO A 252 0.71 31.67 -44.89
C PRO A 252 1.83 32.08 -45.86
N ARG A 253 1.48 32.36 -47.10
CA ARG A 253 2.43 32.81 -48.13
C ARG A 253 3.15 34.06 -47.60
N ARG A 254 4.46 34.06 -47.68
CA ARG A 254 5.26 35.26 -47.34
C ARG A 254 4.78 36.43 -48.22
N PRO A 255 4.64 37.62 -47.66
CA PRO A 255 4.36 38.82 -48.46
C PRO A 255 5.46 39.04 -49.50
N PRO A 256 5.15 39.54 -50.67
CA PRO A 256 6.15 39.86 -51.69
C PRO A 256 7.15 40.87 -51.14
N PRO A 257 8.43 40.83 -51.58
CA PRO A 257 9.43 41.79 -51.15
C PRO A 257 9.03 43.21 -51.58
N PRO A 258 9.37 44.22 -50.81
CA PRO A 258 9.09 45.61 -51.17
C PRO A 258 9.79 45.98 -52.50
N PRO A 259 9.20 46.88 -53.29
CA PRO A 259 9.77 47.35 -54.54
C PRO A 259 11.12 48.04 -54.28
N PRO A 260 12.07 47.98 -55.24
CA PRO A 260 13.35 48.70 -55.11
C PRO A 260 13.13 50.22 -55.04
N PRO A 261 14.02 50.95 -54.34
CA PRO A 261 13.92 52.40 -54.28
C PRO A 261 14.10 53.03 -55.68
N PRO A 262 13.41 54.15 -55.94
CA PRO A 262 13.52 54.84 -57.20
C PRO A 262 14.94 55.35 -57.44
N PRO A 263 15.32 55.54 -58.73
CA PRO A 263 16.68 55.96 -59.11
C PRO A 263 17.08 57.34 -58.59
#